data_873d8f16d5a34b84b3055bfa4b0c8011
#
_entry.id   873d8f16d5a34b84b3055bfa4b0c8011
#
_cell.length_a   1.000
_cell.length_b   1.000
_cell.length_c   1.000
_cell.angle_alpha   90.00
_cell.angle_beta   90.00
_cell.angle_gamma   90.00
#
_symmetry.space_group_name_H-M   'P 1'
#
loop_
_entity.id
_entity.type
_entity.pdbx_description
1 polymer ?
#
loop_
_entity_poly.entity_id
_entity_poly.type
_entity_poly.pdbx_seq_one_letter_code
_entity_poly.pdbx_strand_id
1 'polypeptide(L)'
;MKILAISDVASKALWSSQCRERLDGVDLILSCGDLPRAYLEYLTNFTAAPILYVHGNHDNDYAQHEPGGCICVDDGVYNWKGLRIMGLGGSIRYNRESPYQYTERAMRRRIARLRPKVRRMGGIDVLLTHAPARGLNDGDDLPHQGFACFNNLLDELKPRWFVHGHIHLFYNYKLPRVCQRGETTVINATERYLFEVPDTEPLDTRKVFFFRSVIASISK
;
A
#
# COMPACT_ATOMS: atom_id res chain seq x y z
N MET A 1 12.79 -4.91 10.60
CA MET A 1 11.88 -3.74 10.56
C MET A 1 10.46 -4.21 10.81
N LYS A 2 9.79 -3.65 11.81
CA LYS A 2 8.43 -4.03 12.25
C LYS A 2 7.41 -3.06 11.64
N ILE A 3 6.49 -3.55 10.84
CA ILE A 3 5.53 -2.75 10.07
C ILE A 3 4.12 -3.04 10.55
N LEU A 4 3.37 -1.98 10.85
CA LEU A 4 1.95 -2.06 11.15
C LEU A 4 1.14 -1.60 9.93
N ALA A 5 0.36 -2.50 9.34
CA ALA A 5 -0.63 -2.18 8.30
C ALA A 5 -2.00 -1.91 8.94
N ILE A 6 -2.70 -0.87 8.49
CA ILE A 6 -4.04 -0.48 8.97
C ILE A 6 -4.95 -0.10 7.81
N SER A 7 -6.25 -0.36 7.91
CA SER A 7 -7.24 0.00 6.89
C SER A 7 -8.67 -0.11 7.39
N ASP A 8 -9.59 0.64 6.77
CA ASP A 8 -11.05 0.51 6.79
C ASP A 8 -11.70 0.72 8.15
N VAL A 9 -11.15 0.14 9.20
CA VAL A 9 -11.71 0.19 10.55
C VAL A 9 -10.67 0.72 11.52
N ALA A 10 -10.97 1.84 12.16
CA ALA A 10 -10.12 2.38 13.24
C ALA A 10 -10.07 1.39 14.40
N SER A 11 -8.89 0.87 14.70
CA SER A 11 -8.72 -0.12 15.77
C SER A 11 -8.97 0.51 17.13
N LYS A 12 -9.97 0.02 17.85
CA LYS A 12 -10.26 0.47 19.24
C LYS A 12 -9.06 0.27 20.16
N ALA A 13 -8.26 -0.75 19.91
CA ALA A 13 -7.06 -1.03 20.69
C ALA A 13 -5.96 0.01 20.47
N LEU A 14 -5.85 0.58 19.26
CA LEU A 14 -4.92 1.67 18.96
C LEU A 14 -5.51 3.04 19.28
N TRP A 15 -6.83 3.19 19.23
CA TRP A 15 -7.51 4.43 19.64
C TRP A 15 -7.87 4.39 21.13
N SER A 16 -6.87 4.20 21.98
CA SER A 16 -7.01 4.04 23.42
C SER A 16 -5.79 4.57 24.19
N SER A 17 -5.89 4.66 25.50
CA SER A 17 -4.75 5.04 26.37
C SER A 17 -3.54 4.12 26.26
N GLN A 18 -3.72 2.90 25.79
CA GLN A 18 -2.63 1.92 25.55
C GLN A 18 -1.96 2.06 24.18
N CYS A 19 -2.31 3.08 23.39
CA CYS A 19 -1.78 3.27 22.02
C CYS A 19 -0.25 3.24 21.98
N ARG A 20 0.40 3.95 22.91
CA ARG A 20 1.88 4.02 22.99
C ARG A 20 2.53 2.64 23.16
N GLU A 21 2.00 1.85 24.09
CA GLU A 21 2.52 0.49 24.34
C GLU A 21 2.34 -0.43 23.14
N ARG A 22 1.20 -0.30 22.44
CA ARG A 22 0.89 -1.11 21.26
C ARG A 22 1.68 -0.72 20.01
N LEU A 23 2.17 0.51 19.96
CA LEU A 23 3.02 1.02 18.89
C LEU A 23 4.52 0.89 19.23
N ASP A 24 4.86 0.36 20.40
CA ASP A 24 6.26 0.19 20.80
C ASP A 24 6.99 -0.75 19.86
N GLY A 25 8.16 -0.32 19.41
CA GLY A 25 8.99 -1.04 18.45
C GLY A 25 8.43 -1.10 17.01
N VAL A 26 7.33 -0.39 16.69
CA VAL A 26 6.88 -0.23 15.31
C VAL A 26 7.78 0.77 14.59
N ASP A 27 8.35 0.37 13.47
CA ASP A 27 9.26 1.19 12.65
C ASP A 27 8.53 2.00 11.58
N LEU A 28 7.39 1.48 11.08
CA LEU A 28 6.64 2.06 9.97
C LEU A 28 5.16 1.69 10.10
N ILE A 29 4.28 2.64 9.79
CA ILE A 29 2.83 2.39 9.66
C ILE A 29 2.45 2.58 8.19
N LEU A 30 1.75 1.58 7.62
CA LEU A 30 1.19 1.62 6.27
C LEU A 30 -0.34 1.68 6.37
N SER A 31 -0.95 2.79 5.94
CA SER A 31 -2.40 2.93 5.87
C SER A 31 -2.90 2.70 4.45
N CYS A 32 -3.79 1.73 4.30
CA CYS A 32 -4.41 1.39 3.02
C CYS A 32 -5.69 2.22 2.74
N GLY A 33 -5.97 3.27 3.53
CA GLY A 33 -7.12 4.15 3.32
C GLY A 33 -8.39 3.76 4.08
N ASP A 34 -9.45 4.53 3.84
CA ASP A 34 -10.77 4.42 4.48
C ASP A 34 -10.71 4.49 6.02
N LEU A 35 -9.87 5.38 6.53
CA LEU A 35 -9.72 5.65 7.96
C LEU A 35 -10.03 7.11 8.28
N PRO A 36 -10.67 7.43 9.43
CA PRO A 36 -10.87 8.80 9.83
C PRO A 36 -9.53 9.56 9.93
N ARG A 37 -9.44 10.76 9.35
CA ARG A 37 -8.27 11.64 9.45
C ARG A 37 -7.79 11.80 10.89
N ALA A 38 -8.73 12.06 11.81
CA ALA A 38 -8.44 12.22 13.23
C ALA A 38 -7.80 10.98 13.88
N TYR A 39 -8.09 9.78 13.34
CA TYR A 39 -7.45 8.55 13.81
C TYR A 39 -5.98 8.49 13.40
N LEU A 40 -5.65 8.82 12.16
CA LEU A 40 -4.25 8.87 11.71
C LEU A 40 -3.46 9.93 12.47
N GLU A 41 -4.02 11.15 12.61
CA GLU A 41 -3.42 12.24 13.39
C GLU A 41 -3.25 11.87 14.88
N TYR A 42 -4.19 11.12 15.44
CA TYR A 42 -4.05 10.61 16.82
C TYR A 42 -2.83 9.71 16.94
N LEU A 43 -2.63 8.76 16.02
CA LEU A 43 -1.50 7.83 16.07
C LEU A 43 -0.15 8.57 16.04
N THR A 44 -0.02 9.66 15.29
CA THR A 44 1.24 10.44 15.22
C THR A 44 1.69 11.01 16.57
N ASN A 45 0.80 11.16 17.54
CA ASN A 45 1.16 11.63 18.89
C ASN A 45 1.79 10.54 19.77
N PHE A 46 1.72 9.27 19.36
CA PHE A 46 2.16 8.15 20.19
C PHE A 46 3.34 7.38 19.62
N THR A 47 3.77 7.68 18.40
CA THR A 47 4.91 7.02 17.76
C THR A 47 5.76 8.00 16.96
N ALA A 48 7.06 7.73 16.88
CA ALA A 48 7.98 8.39 15.94
C ALA A 48 8.03 7.67 14.57
N ALA A 49 7.37 6.51 14.43
CA ALA A 49 7.29 5.81 13.16
C ALA A 49 6.48 6.65 12.15
N PRO A 50 6.97 6.86 10.92
CA PRO A 50 6.20 7.56 9.92
C PRO A 50 4.94 6.77 9.55
N ILE A 51 3.88 7.49 9.22
CA ILE A 51 2.65 6.92 8.69
C ILE A 51 2.60 7.25 7.21
N LEU A 52 2.72 6.23 6.36
CA LEU A 52 2.54 6.36 4.92
C LEU A 52 1.13 5.91 4.56
N TYR A 53 0.41 6.70 3.77
CA TYR A 53 -0.96 6.36 3.41
C TYR A 53 -1.24 6.45 1.91
N VAL A 54 -2.21 5.68 1.46
CA VAL A 54 -2.94 5.84 0.21
C VAL A 54 -4.39 6.13 0.51
N HIS A 55 -5.10 6.78 -0.41
CA HIS A 55 -6.52 7.06 -0.25
C HIS A 55 -7.36 5.78 -0.42
N GLY A 56 -8.35 5.60 0.43
CA GLY A 56 -9.47 4.71 0.18
C GLY A 56 -10.55 5.38 -0.66
N ASN A 57 -11.61 4.66 -0.98
CA ASN A 57 -12.70 5.23 -1.78
C ASN A 57 -13.69 6.07 -0.98
N HIS A 58 -13.55 6.12 0.34
CA HIS A 58 -14.34 6.95 1.25
C HIS A 58 -13.56 8.12 1.87
N ASP A 59 -12.29 8.31 1.54
CA ASP A 59 -11.44 9.39 2.07
C ASP A 59 -11.68 10.75 1.37
N ASN A 60 -12.94 11.10 1.08
CA ASN A 60 -13.32 12.27 0.30
C ASN A 60 -12.89 13.61 0.94
N ASP A 61 -12.82 13.65 2.27
CA ASP A 61 -12.40 14.82 3.04
C ASP A 61 -10.88 15.06 2.99
N TYR A 62 -10.08 14.04 2.69
CA TYR A 62 -8.62 14.17 2.57
C TYR A 62 -8.20 15.09 1.42
N ALA A 63 -9.04 15.25 0.38
CA ALA A 63 -8.77 16.19 -0.71
C ALA A 63 -8.71 17.66 -0.24
N GLN A 64 -9.40 17.99 0.86
CA GLN A 64 -9.43 19.32 1.45
C GLN A 64 -8.54 19.43 2.68
N HIS A 65 -8.40 18.35 3.44
CA HIS A 65 -7.68 18.30 4.71
C HIS A 65 -6.92 16.99 4.83
N GLU A 66 -5.69 16.96 4.32
CA GLU A 66 -4.82 15.79 4.47
C GLU A 66 -4.53 15.48 5.94
N PRO A 67 -4.35 14.20 6.32
CA PRO A 67 -3.98 13.83 7.69
C PRO A 67 -2.65 14.45 8.11
N GLY A 68 -2.68 15.31 9.13
CA GLY A 68 -1.49 16.00 9.65
C GLY A 68 -0.44 15.01 10.18
N GLY A 69 0.83 15.24 9.84
CA GLY A 69 1.94 14.37 10.26
C GLY A 69 2.05 13.04 9.52
N CYS A 70 1.18 12.77 8.55
CA CYS A 70 1.23 11.59 7.68
C CYS A 70 1.80 11.93 6.30
N ILE A 71 2.28 10.94 5.58
CA ILE A 71 2.89 11.11 4.25
C ILE A 71 2.03 10.40 3.21
N CYS A 72 1.46 11.16 2.28
CA CYS A 72 0.75 10.61 1.15
C CYS A 72 1.74 9.97 0.17
N VAL A 73 1.56 8.67 -0.10
CA VAL A 73 2.35 7.94 -1.10
C VAL A 73 1.48 7.50 -2.29
N ASP A 74 0.23 7.96 -2.33
CA ASP A 74 -0.66 7.68 -3.45
C ASP A 74 -0.12 8.29 -4.75
N ASP A 75 -0.19 7.53 -5.85
CA ASP A 75 0.48 7.88 -7.11
C ASP A 75 2.00 8.16 -6.96
N GLY A 76 2.64 7.50 -5.99
CA GLY A 76 4.02 7.72 -5.64
C GLY A 76 4.86 6.44 -5.50
N VAL A 77 6.17 6.63 -5.49
CA VAL A 77 7.13 5.61 -5.06
C VAL A 77 8.00 6.26 -3.99
N TYR A 78 8.07 5.62 -2.83
CA TYR A 78 8.75 6.12 -1.64
C TYR A 78 9.81 5.12 -1.17
N ASN A 79 10.92 5.63 -0.67
CA ASN A 79 11.98 4.81 -0.06
C ASN A 79 12.07 5.12 1.43
N TRP A 80 11.86 4.12 2.26
CA TRP A 80 12.03 4.23 3.70
C TRP A 80 13.12 3.27 4.17
N LYS A 81 14.27 3.81 4.55
CA LYS A 81 15.43 3.02 5.03
C LYS A 81 15.75 1.81 4.11
N GLY A 82 15.70 2.01 2.80
CA GLY A 82 15.93 0.95 1.81
C GLY A 82 14.68 0.19 1.36
N LEU A 83 13.57 0.22 2.11
CA LEU A 83 12.30 -0.38 1.71
C LEU A 83 11.60 0.50 0.65
N ARG A 84 11.38 -0.04 -0.54
CA ARG A 84 10.80 0.66 -1.70
C ARG A 84 9.30 0.38 -1.75
N ILE A 85 8.49 1.42 -1.63
CA ILE A 85 7.04 1.33 -1.50
C ILE A 85 6.39 2.06 -2.67
N MET A 86 5.52 1.40 -3.43
CA MET A 86 4.68 2.00 -4.46
C MET A 86 3.24 2.10 -3.95
N GLY A 87 2.65 3.30 -3.96
CA GLY A 87 1.30 3.56 -3.50
C GLY A 87 0.29 3.75 -4.64
N LEU A 88 -0.87 3.09 -4.54
CA LEU A 88 -2.00 3.21 -5.48
C LEU A 88 -3.33 3.09 -4.72
N GLY A 89 -3.90 4.22 -4.34
CA GLY A 89 -5.17 4.28 -3.62
C GLY A 89 -6.41 4.14 -4.50
N GLY A 90 -7.55 4.06 -3.83
CA GLY A 90 -8.88 3.99 -4.42
C GLY A 90 -9.33 2.61 -4.86
N SER A 91 -10.60 2.50 -5.27
CA SER A 91 -11.26 1.26 -5.67
C SER A 91 -11.77 1.28 -7.12
N ILE A 92 -12.30 0.15 -7.59
CA ILE A 92 -13.08 0.06 -8.85
C ILE A 92 -14.26 1.04 -8.77
N ARG A 93 -14.53 1.71 -9.89
CA ARG A 93 -15.60 2.69 -9.97
C ARG A 93 -16.97 2.00 -10.02
N TYR A 94 -17.74 2.19 -8.98
CA TYR A 94 -19.16 1.85 -8.90
C TYR A 94 -20.04 3.10 -8.68
N ASN A 95 -19.44 4.23 -8.22
CA ASN A 95 -20.09 5.52 -8.11
C ASN A 95 -19.26 6.57 -8.88
N ARG A 96 -19.95 7.45 -9.66
CA ARG A 96 -19.27 8.47 -10.46
C ARG A 96 -18.87 9.72 -9.67
N GLU A 97 -19.44 9.92 -8.50
CA GLU A 97 -19.23 11.12 -7.67
C GLU A 97 -18.03 10.99 -6.71
N SER A 98 -17.53 9.79 -6.48
CA SER A 98 -16.38 9.57 -5.61
C SER A 98 -15.06 9.90 -6.33
N PRO A 99 -14.19 10.74 -5.76
CA PRO A 99 -12.92 11.14 -6.36
C PRO A 99 -11.90 10.01 -6.44
N TYR A 100 -11.99 9.02 -5.54
CA TYR A 100 -11.02 7.92 -5.43
C TYR A 100 -11.57 6.61 -5.97
N GLN A 101 -12.42 6.67 -7.00
CA GLN A 101 -12.90 5.50 -7.71
C GLN A 101 -12.46 5.54 -9.17
N TYR A 102 -11.79 4.50 -9.62
CA TYR A 102 -11.11 4.46 -10.91
C TYR A 102 -11.61 3.34 -11.80
N THR A 103 -11.68 3.60 -13.10
CA THR A 103 -11.82 2.52 -14.08
C THR A 103 -10.50 1.75 -14.19
N GLU A 104 -10.56 0.51 -14.66
CA GLU A 104 -9.38 -0.30 -14.99
C GLU A 104 -8.39 0.46 -15.89
N ARG A 105 -8.90 1.18 -16.89
CA ARG A 105 -8.09 2.02 -17.79
C ARG A 105 -7.41 3.19 -17.07
N ALA A 106 -8.09 3.82 -16.12
CA ALA A 106 -7.52 4.92 -15.33
C ALA A 106 -6.41 4.39 -14.42
N MET A 107 -6.62 3.26 -13.75
CA MET A 107 -5.61 2.62 -12.89
C MET A 107 -4.37 2.21 -13.70
N ARG A 108 -4.53 1.61 -14.88
CA ARG A 108 -3.41 1.31 -15.79
C ARG A 108 -2.58 2.55 -16.16
N ARG A 109 -3.22 3.71 -16.36
CA ARG A 109 -2.51 4.97 -16.64
C ARG A 109 -1.74 5.46 -15.42
N ARG A 110 -2.28 5.31 -14.21
CA ARG A 110 -1.59 5.64 -12.95
C ARG A 110 -0.33 4.77 -12.81
N ILE A 111 -0.47 3.47 -12.97
CA ILE A 111 0.66 2.52 -12.98
C ILE A 111 1.72 2.93 -14.01
N ALA A 112 1.30 3.23 -15.26
CA ALA A 112 2.23 3.60 -16.32
C ALA A 112 3.07 4.85 -16.00
N ARG A 113 2.48 5.86 -15.34
CA ARG A 113 3.19 7.08 -14.89
C ARG A 113 4.25 6.79 -13.82
N LEU A 114 4.05 5.76 -13.00
CA LEU A 114 4.99 5.39 -11.94
C LEU A 114 6.16 4.53 -12.42
N ARG A 115 6.01 3.83 -13.56
CA ARG A 115 7.07 2.94 -14.11
C ARG A 115 8.46 3.57 -14.21
N PRO A 116 8.63 4.83 -14.67
CA PRO A 116 9.96 5.46 -14.71
C PRO A 116 10.58 5.61 -13.31
N LYS A 117 9.77 5.96 -12.30
CA LYS A 117 10.23 6.08 -10.91
C LYS A 117 10.63 4.71 -10.35
N VAL A 118 9.79 3.68 -10.56
CA VAL A 118 10.04 2.30 -10.15
C VAL A 118 11.38 1.80 -10.75
N ARG A 119 11.58 2.01 -12.05
CA ARG A 119 12.84 1.62 -12.74
C ARG A 119 14.06 2.33 -12.13
N ARG A 120 13.93 3.64 -11.84
CA ARG A 120 15.02 4.42 -11.23
C ARG A 120 15.36 3.91 -9.83
N MET A 121 14.39 3.39 -9.09
CA MET A 121 14.59 2.80 -7.77
C MET A 121 15.03 1.32 -7.82
N GLY A 122 15.15 0.72 -8.99
CA GLY A 122 15.52 -0.69 -9.14
C GLY A 122 14.42 -1.68 -8.75
N GLY A 123 13.14 -1.27 -8.81
CA GLY A 123 11.98 -2.08 -8.43
C GLY A 123 11.26 -1.57 -7.18
N ILE A 124 10.37 -2.41 -6.64
CA ILE A 124 9.65 -2.16 -5.39
C ILE A 124 9.68 -3.40 -4.49
N ASP A 125 9.61 -3.20 -3.19
CA ASP A 125 9.51 -4.26 -2.19
C ASP A 125 8.08 -4.42 -1.68
N VAL A 126 7.35 -3.29 -1.60
CA VAL A 126 5.96 -3.24 -1.15
C VAL A 126 5.10 -2.56 -2.21
N LEU A 127 4.01 -3.23 -2.60
CA LEU A 127 2.88 -2.58 -3.27
C LEU A 127 1.83 -2.28 -2.21
N LEU A 128 1.58 -1.00 -1.93
CA LEU A 128 0.57 -0.51 -1.00
C LEU A 128 -0.63 -0.02 -1.78
N THR A 129 -1.79 -0.62 -1.59
CA THR A 129 -3.02 -0.21 -2.27
C THR A 129 -4.20 -0.14 -1.32
N HIS A 130 -5.30 0.50 -1.76
CA HIS A 130 -6.56 0.34 -1.06
C HIS A 130 -7.29 -0.92 -1.56
N ALA A 131 -7.64 -0.99 -2.83
CA ALA A 131 -8.31 -2.16 -3.39
C ALA A 131 -7.36 -3.35 -3.58
N PRO A 132 -7.87 -4.61 -3.51
CA PRO A 132 -7.12 -5.82 -3.83
C PRO A 132 -6.88 -5.98 -5.35
N ALA A 133 -6.19 -7.03 -5.74
CA ALA A 133 -6.12 -7.49 -7.12
C ALA A 133 -7.32 -8.42 -7.44
N ARG A 134 -7.79 -8.40 -8.69
CA ARG A 134 -8.91 -9.23 -9.14
C ARG A 134 -8.62 -10.72 -8.93
N GLY A 135 -9.55 -11.42 -8.26
CA GLY A 135 -9.41 -12.83 -7.94
C GLY A 135 -8.41 -13.14 -6.83
N LEU A 136 -7.93 -12.12 -6.10
CA LEU A 136 -6.96 -12.27 -5.02
C LEU A 136 -7.43 -11.48 -3.80
N ASN A 137 -8.12 -12.16 -2.88
CA ASN A 137 -8.77 -11.57 -1.71
C ASN A 137 -9.79 -10.47 -2.03
N ASP A 138 -10.41 -10.47 -3.20
CA ASP A 138 -11.46 -9.54 -3.58
C ASP A 138 -12.88 -10.13 -3.38
N GLY A 139 -13.92 -9.33 -3.57
CA GLY A 139 -15.31 -9.74 -3.51
C GLY A 139 -15.91 -9.99 -4.89
N ASP A 140 -17.05 -10.70 -4.92
CA ASP A 140 -17.76 -11.02 -6.16
C ASP A 140 -18.58 -9.83 -6.68
N ASP A 141 -19.04 -8.94 -5.81
CA ASP A 141 -19.83 -7.76 -6.14
C ASP A 141 -18.97 -6.60 -6.65
N LEU A 142 -19.54 -5.78 -7.52
CA LEU A 142 -18.80 -4.70 -8.21
C LEU A 142 -18.03 -3.76 -7.27
N PRO A 143 -18.56 -3.28 -6.13
CA PRO A 143 -17.82 -2.43 -5.21
C PRO A 143 -16.54 -3.07 -4.67
N HIS A 144 -16.56 -4.36 -4.38
CA HIS A 144 -15.46 -5.09 -3.75
C HIS A 144 -14.56 -5.85 -4.73
N GLN A 145 -14.81 -5.71 -6.05
CA GLN A 145 -13.92 -6.28 -7.05
C GLN A 145 -12.56 -5.58 -7.05
N GLY A 146 -11.49 -6.37 -7.14
CA GLY A 146 -10.14 -5.88 -7.30
C GLY A 146 -9.79 -5.46 -8.73
N PHE A 147 -8.67 -4.76 -8.90
CA PHE A 147 -8.16 -4.37 -10.22
C PHE A 147 -7.44 -5.54 -10.91
N ALA A 148 -7.83 -5.85 -12.15
CA ALA A 148 -7.14 -6.86 -12.94
C ALA A 148 -5.71 -6.44 -13.31
N CYS A 149 -5.44 -5.15 -13.50
CA CYS A 149 -4.10 -4.65 -13.78
C CYS A 149 -3.11 -4.82 -12.62
N PHE A 150 -3.59 -5.00 -11.39
CA PHE A 150 -2.71 -5.31 -10.27
C PHE A 150 -2.12 -6.72 -10.39
N ASN A 151 -2.84 -7.70 -10.97
CA ASN A 151 -2.28 -9.01 -11.25
C ASN A 151 -1.04 -8.90 -12.17
N ASN A 152 -1.17 -8.13 -13.27
CA ASN A 152 -0.04 -7.91 -14.18
C ASN A 152 1.12 -7.17 -13.51
N LEU A 153 0.80 -6.23 -12.62
CA LEU A 153 1.81 -5.47 -11.87
C LEU A 153 2.57 -6.36 -10.88
N LEU A 154 1.87 -7.25 -10.19
CA LEU A 154 2.45 -8.23 -9.27
C LEU A 154 3.36 -9.22 -10.03
N ASP A 155 2.92 -9.71 -11.19
CA ASP A 155 3.70 -10.64 -12.01
C ASP A 155 4.96 -9.98 -12.62
N GLU A 156 4.88 -8.69 -12.96
CA GLU A 156 5.99 -7.91 -13.52
C GLU A 156 7.02 -7.47 -12.49
N LEU A 157 6.55 -6.86 -11.38
CA LEU A 157 7.44 -6.24 -10.39
C LEU A 157 7.82 -7.18 -9.26
N LYS A 158 7.05 -8.24 -9.02
CA LYS A 158 7.26 -9.26 -7.99
C LYS A 158 7.63 -8.64 -6.62
N PRO A 159 6.80 -7.71 -6.09
CA PRO A 159 7.05 -7.15 -4.77
C PRO A 159 7.01 -8.29 -3.74
N ARG A 160 7.81 -8.18 -2.68
CA ARG A 160 7.78 -9.17 -1.59
C ARG A 160 6.48 -9.11 -0.81
N TRP A 161 5.87 -7.92 -0.70
CA TRP A 161 4.61 -7.70 -0.02
C TRP A 161 3.64 -6.91 -0.89
N PHE A 162 2.40 -7.39 -0.93
CA PHE A 162 1.23 -6.68 -1.44
C PHE A 162 0.28 -6.42 -0.27
N VAL A 163 0.16 -5.16 0.16
CA VAL A 163 -0.64 -4.77 1.32
C VAL A 163 -1.84 -3.98 0.83
N HIS A 164 -3.04 -4.46 1.14
CA HIS A 164 -4.30 -3.83 0.72
C HIS A 164 -5.34 -3.80 1.84
N GLY A 165 -6.39 -2.99 1.68
CA GLY A 165 -7.57 -2.93 2.51
C GLY A 165 -8.83 -3.29 1.75
N HIS A 166 -9.88 -2.46 1.92
CA HIS A 166 -11.15 -2.45 1.21
C HIS A 166 -12.06 -3.66 1.49
N ILE A 167 -11.51 -4.84 1.70
CA ILE A 167 -12.26 -6.06 1.95
C ILE A 167 -12.35 -6.31 3.44
N HIS A 168 -13.52 -6.08 3.99
CA HIS A 168 -13.77 -6.27 5.41
C HIS A 168 -13.90 -7.75 5.77
N LEU A 169 -12.91 -8.29 6.46
CA LEU A 169 -12.87 -9.69 6.86
C LEU A 169 -14.02 -10.09 7.80
N PHE A 170 -14.66 -9.12 8.44
CA PHE A 170 -15.83 -9.38 9.31
C PHE A 170 -17.06 -9.87 8.54
N TYR A 171 -17.19 -9.49 7.27
CA TYR A 171 -18.31 -9.91 6.41
C TYR A 171 -18.01 -11.19 5.65
N ASN A 172 -16.73 -11.53 5.49
CA ASN A 172 -16.32 -12.75 4.78
C ASN A 172 -15.13 -13.43 5.47
N TYR A 173 -15.45 -14.19 6.52
CA TYR A 173 -14.48 -14.96 7.32
C TYR A 173 -13.78 -16.11 6.54
N LYS A 174 -14.24 -16.40 5.31
CA LYS A 174 -13.60 -17.41 4.45
C LYS A 174 -12.36 -16.87 3.74
N LEU A 175 -12.24 -15.54 3.60
CA LEU A 175 -11.06 -14.94 2.98
C LEU A 175 -9.89 -14.92 3.97
N PRO A 176 -8.73 -15.44 3.58
CA PRO A 176 -7.56 -15.41 4.43
C PRO A 176 -7.03 -13.97 4.55
N ARG A 177 -6.63 -13.58 5.77
CA ARG A 177 -5.94 -12.29 5.99
C ARG A 177 -4.60 -12.23 5.25
N VAL A 178 -3.90 -13.37 5.20
CA VAL A 178 -2.60 -13.49 4.54
C VAL A 178 -2.65 -14.66 3.58
N CYS A 179 -2.22 -14.45 2.35
CA CYS A 179 -2.06 -15.51 1.36
C CYS A 179 -0.81 -15.26 0.51
N GLN A 180 -0.50 -16.18 -0.39
CA GLN A 180 0.67 -16.10 -1.28
C GLN A 180 0.24 -16.05 -2.74
N ARG A 181 0.94 -15.21 -3.52
CA ARG A 181 0.90 -15.22 -4.98
C ARG A 181 2.34 -15.29 -5.51
N GLY A 182 2.77 -16.48 -5.90
CA GLY A 182 4.19 -16.68 -6.23
C GLY A 182 5.08 -16.33 -5.02
N GLU A 183 6.02 -15.40 -5.22
CA GLU A 183 6.92 -14.93 -4.15
C GLU A 183 6.34 -13.77 -3.34
N THR A 184 5.17 -13.24 -3.73
CA THR A 184 4.53 -12.10 -3.06
C THR A 184 3.64 -12.58 -1.92
N THR A 185 3.90 -12.10 -0.70
CA THR A 185 2.99 -12.23 0.43
C THR A 185 1.91 -11.16 0.32
N VAL A 186 0.65 -11.58 0.26
CA VAL A 186 -0.53 -10.70 0.18
C VAL A 186 -1.14 -10.54 1.56
N ILE A 187 -1.35 -9.30 1.99
CA ILE A 187 -1.83 -8.96 3.33
C ILE A 187 -3.07 -8.06 3.21
N ASN A 188 -4.18 -8.51 3.76
CA ASN A 188 -5.34 -7.66 4.00
C ASN A 188 -5.18 -6.94 5.35
N ALA A 189 -5.07 -5.61 5.30
CA ALA A 189 -4.77 -4.74 6.43
C ALA A 189 -6.01 -4.35 7.25
N THR A 190 -7.23 -4.83 6.91
CA THR A 190 -8.47 -4.45 7.60
C THR A 190 -8.32 -4.46 9.12
N GLU A 191 -8.71 -3.35 9.76
CA GLU A 191 -8.44 -2.95 11.12
C GLU A 191 -6.94 -2.74 11.36
N ARG A 192 -6.18 -3.82 11.51
CA ARG A 192 -4.72 -3.80 11.70
C ARG A 192 -4.09 -5.17 11.48
N TYR A 193 -2.86 -5.15 11.00
CA TYR A 193 -2.00 -6.34 10.90
C TYR A 193 -0.54 -5.95 11.10
N LEU A 194 0.16 -6.66 11.99
CA LEU A 194 1.57 -6.45 12.27
C LEU A 194 2.41 -7.52 11.58
N PHE A 195 3.44 -7.12 10.86
CA PHE A 195 4.37 -8.05 10.21
C PHE A 195 5.80 -7.53 10.26
N GLU A 196 6.74 -8.44 10.06
CA GLU A 196 8.15 -8.11 10.07
C GLU A 196 8.74 -8.22 8.67
N VAL A 197 9.59 -7.26 8.37
CA VAL A 197 10.36 -7.19 7.13
C VAL A 197 11.82 -7.27 7.51
N PRO A 198 12.63 -8.14 6.88
CA PRO A 198 14.07 -8.14 7.08
C PRO A 198 14.64 -6.74 6.83
N ASP A 199 15.67 -6.38 7.58
CA ASP A 199 16.34 -5.11 7.34
C ASP A 199 16.88 -5.10 5.91
N THR A 200 16.53 -4.04 5.17
CA THR A 200 17.00 -3.83 3.82
C THR A 200 18.25 -2.96 3.87
N GLU A 201 19.31 -3.36 3.16
CA GLU A 201 20.43 -2.46 2.97
C GLU A 201 19.95 -1.21 2.19
N PRO A 202 20.46 -0.02 2.55
CA PRO A 202 20.17 1.20 1.78
C PRO A 202 20.51 0.97 0.31
N LEU A 203 19.61 1.38 -0.58
CA LEU A 203 19.84 1.30 -2.03
C LEU A 203 21.17 2.00 -2.36
N ASP A 204 22.17 1.24 -2.77
CA ASP A 204 23.33 1.81 -3.42
C ASP A 204 22.93 2.29 -4.81
N THR A 205 22.56 3.58 -4.89
CA THR A 205 22.14 4.23 -6.13
C THR A 205 23.21 4.13 -7.24
N ARG A 206 24.46 3.84 -6.89
CA ARG A 206 25.57 3.62 -7.84
C ARG A 206 25.42 2.30 -8.60
N LYS A 207 24.84 1.26 -7.99
CA LYS A 207 24.61 -0.05 -8.65
C LYS A 207 23.51 0.03 -9.72
N VAL A 208 22.58 0.96 -9.62
CA VAL A 208 21.48 1.13 -10.62
C VAL A 208 22.01 1.62 -11.98
N PHE A 209 23.15 2.32 -11.99
CA PHE A 209 23.78 2.79 -13.24
C PHE A 209 24.60 1.71 -13.95
N PHE A 210 25.08 0.68 -13.27
CA PHE A 210 25.92 -0.36 -13.89
C PHE A 210 25.13 -1.35 -14.76
N PHE A 211 23.86 -1.60 -14.48
CA PHE A 211 23.02 -2.48 -15.32
C PHE A 211 22.71 -1.90 -16.72
N ARG A 212 22.83 -0.59 -16.93
CA ARG A 212 22.63 0.03 -18.26
C ARG A 212 23.74 -0.24 -19.27
N SER A 213 24.97 -0.46 -18.81
CA SER A 213 26.12 -0.67 -19.71
C SER A 213 26.23 -2.11 -20.21
N VAL A 214 25.68 -3.10 -19.49
CA VAL A 214 25.77 -4.52 -19.89
C VAL A 214 24.74 -4.86 -20.97
N ILE A 215 23.56 -4.23 -20.97
CA ILE A 215 22.52 -4.49 -21.99
C ILE A 215 22.89 -3.84 -23.34
N ALA A 216 23.63 -2.74 -23.33
CA ALA A 216 24.06 -2.07 -24.56
C ALA A 216 25.23 -2.78 -25.27
N SER A 217 25.91 -3.73 -24.62
CA SER A 217 27.04 -4.49 -25.22
C SER A 217 26.63 -5.86 -25.79
N ILE A 218 25.34 -6.26 -25.63
CA ILE A 218 24.83 -7.54 -26.18
C ILE A 218 24.05 -7.33 -27.51
N SER A 219 23.87 -6.06 -27.94
CA SER A 219 23.17 -5.70 -29.18
C SER A 219 24.11 -5.11 -30.26
N LYS A 220 25.32 -5.65 -30.37
CA LYS A 220 26.20 -5.40 -31.54
C LYS A 220 26.66 -6.72 -32.15
#